data_2d096d4e845960ba6a1f8f773affe859
#
_entry.id   2d096d4e845960ba6a1f8f773affe859
#
_cell.length_a   1.000
_cell.length_b   1.000
_cell.length_c   1.000
_cell.angle_alpha   90.00
_cell.angle_beta   90.00
_cell.angle_gamma   90.00
#
_symmetry.space_group_name_H-M   'P 1'
#
loop_
_entity.id
_entity.type
_entity.pdbx_description
1 polymer ?
#
loop_
_entity_poly.entity_id
_entity_poly.type
_entity_poly.pdbx_seq_one_letter_code
_entity_poly.pdbx_strand_id
1 'polypeptide(L)'
;MATVAITPDQNAVFGEIFIAAPPARVFEAITDPQQMAKWWGQDGIYRLTECKADVRPGGKWSSIGVNADGTSFEVDGEYLEVDPPRLLVHTWNPSWTHPIKTVVRWELEPQSVHGLHPNGPRKAGTGTLLKVRQEGFAGEPAAAAGHAKGWKLVLGWAQAFVEKGETVDTREAISA
;
A
#
# COMPACT_ATOMS: atom_id res chain seq x y z
N MET A 1 -11.07 6.14 6.43
CA MET A 1 -11.44 4.90 5.73
C MET A 1 -10.96 4.99 4.28
N ALA A 2 -10.34 3.94 3.77
CA ALA A 2 -9.89 3.90 2.37
C ALA A 2 -11.06 3.90 1.40
N THR A 3 -10.98 4.72 0.36
CA THR A 3 -11.86 4.67 -0.80
C THR A 3 -11.11 4.02 -1.96
N VAL A 4 -11.74 3.10 -2.68
CA VAL A 4 -11.15 2.41 -3.82
C VAL A 4 -12.20 2.30 -4.93
N ALA A 5 -11.77 2.56 -6.16
CA ALA A 5 -12.59 2.46 -7.35
C ALA A 5 -11.81 1.86 -8.52
N ILE A 6 -12.54 1.27 -9.45
CA ILE A 6 -12.00 0.80 -10.74
C ILE A 6 -12.44 1.81 -11.80
N THR A 7 -11.55 2.18 -12.71
CA THR A 7 -11.88 3.10 -13.80
C THR A 7 -12.92 2.49 -14.74
N PRO A 8 -13.78 3.32 -15.41
CA PRO A 8 -14.84 2.82 -16.30
C PRO A 8 -14.37 1.90 -17.42
N ASP A 9 -13.14 2.11 -17.91
CA ASP A 9 -12.47 1.27 -18.92
C ASP A 9 -11.86 -0.02 -18.33
N GLN A 10 -11.97 -0.21 -17.00
CA GLN A 10 -11.42 -1.33 -16.23
C GLN A 10 -9.89 -1.51 -16.36
N ASN A 11 -9.18 -0.48 -16.81
CA ASN A 11 -7.73 -0.51 -16.98
C ASN A 11 -6.97 -0.18 -15.71
N ALA A 12 -7.54 0.59 -14.80
CA ALA A 12 -6.87 1.02 -13.58
C ALA A 12 -7.73 0.86 -12.33
N VAL A 13 -7.04 0.60 -11.23
CA VAL A 13 -7.57 0.68 -9.86
C VAL A 13 -7.00 1.93 -9.22
N PHE A 14 -7.84 2.71 -8.60
CA PHE A 14 -7.46 3.91 -7.85
C PHE A 14 -7.92 3.77 -6.40
N GLY A 15 -7.05 4.13 -5.46
CA GLY A 15 -7.38 4.15 -4.05
C GLY A 15 -6.77 5.33 -3.33
N GLU A 16 -7.41 5.79 -2.26
CA GLU A 16 -6.87 6.83 -1.40
C GLU A 16 -7.28 6.67 0.05
N ILE A 17 -6.44 7.18 0.94
CA ILE A 17 -6.69 7.24 2.38
C ILE A 17 -5.94 8.42 2.99
N PHE A 18 -6.56 9.06 3.98
CA PHE A 18 -5.89 10.04 4.81
C PHE A 18 -5.15 9.34 5.96
N ILE A 19 -3.89 9.72 6.19
CA ILE A 19 -3.05 9.23 7.30
C ILE A 19 -2.59 10.42 8.14
N ALA A 20 -2.82 10.37 9.44
CA ALA A 20 -2.46 11.43 10.39
C ALA A 20 -0.96 11.41 10.75
N ALA A 21 -0.11 11.49 9.73
CA ALA A 21 1.35 11.55 9.86
C ALA A 21 1.94 12.29 8.65
N PRO A 22 3.13 12.89 8.78
CA PRO A 22 3.75 13.62 7.68
C PRO A 22 4.16 12.69 6.53
N PRO A 23 4.20 13.19 5.27
CA PRO A 23 4.56 12.39 4.11
C PRO A 23 5.86 11.59 4.23
N ALA A 24 6.88 12.15 4.87
CA ALA A 24 8.15 11.45 5.08
C ALA A 24 7.98 10.16 5.90
N ARG A 25 7.12 10.16 6.92
CA ARG A 25 6.85 8.98 7.73
C ARG A 25 6.04 7.92 6.95
N VAL A 26 5.08 8.36 6.15
CA VAL A 26 4.29 7.48 5.30
C VAL A 26 5.16 6.87 4.19
N PHE A 27 6.01 7.68 3.56
CA PHE A 27 6.93 7.21 2.53
C PHE A 27 7.90 6.14 3.05
N GLU A 28 8.42 6.32 4.26
CA GLU A 28 9.25 5.32 4.92
C GLU A 28 8.50 3.99 5.09
N ALA A 29 7.25 4.03 5.55
CA ALA A 29 6.44 2.83 5.76
C ALA A 29 6.19 2.02 4.48
N ILE A 30 6.08 2.67 3.33
CA ILE A 30 5.83 2.00 2.03
C ILE A 30 7.11 1.65 1.26
N THR A 31 8.27 2.04 1.74
CA THR A 31 9.56 1.79 1.06
C THR A 31 10.55 0.98 1.89
N ASP A 32 10.50 1.05 3.21
CA ASP A 32 11.37 0.25 4.08
C ASP A 32 10.88 -1.20 4.13
N PRO A 33 11.67 -2.18 3.60
CA PRO A 33 11.25 -3.58 3.57
C PRO A 33 11.06 -4.18 4.96
N GLN A 34 11.78 -3.72 5.97
CA GLN A 34 11.60 -4.18 7.34
C GLN A 34 10.26 -3.73 7.93
N GLN A 35 9.81 -2.52 7.60
CA GLN A 35 8.50 -2.04 8.01
C GLN A 35 7.39 -2.73 7.23
N MET A 36 7.53 -2.86 5.91
CA MET A 36 6.55 -3.55 5.07
C MET A 36 6.27 -4.97 5.55
N ALA A 37 7.28 -5.72 5.91
CA ALA A 37 7.14 -7.07 6.46
C ALA A 37 6.34 -7.10 7.77
N LYS A 38 6.31 -6.01 8.53
CA LYS A 38 5.55 -5.92 9.79
C LYS A 38 4.08 -5.60 9.60
N TRP A 39 3.74 -4.76 8.63
CA TRP A 39 2.37 -4.24 8.55
C TRP A 39 1.55 -4.77 7.36
N TRP A 40 2.20 -5.25 6.30
CA TRP A 40 1.51 -5.68 5.09
C TRP A 40 1.02 -7.11 5.23
N GLY A 41 -0.26 -7.27 5.48
CA GLY A 41 -0.92 -8.55 5.66
C GLY A 41 -1.79 -8.62 6.89
N GLN A 42 -2.46 -9.73 7.05
CA GLN A 42 -3.34 -10.02 8.19
C GLN A 42 -3.52 -11.53 8.32
N ASP A 43 -3.49 -12.06 9.53
CA ASP A 43 -3.77 -13.46 9.78
C ASP A 43 -5.18 -13.83 9.30
N GLY A 44 -5.30 -14.95 8.60
CA GLY A 44 -6.53 -15.35 7.91
C GLY A 44 -6.62 -14.85 6.46
N ILE A 45 -5.70 -13.99 6.01
CA ILE A 45 -5.59 -13.56 4.61
C ILE A 45 -4.23 -14.00 4.06
N TYR A 46 -3.17 -13.31 4.40
CA TYR A 46 -1.78 -13.65 4.07
C TYR A 46 -0.80 -12.88 4.96
N ARG A 47 0.44 -13.34 4.99
CA ARG A 47 1.59 -12.69 5.62
C ARG A 47 2.76 -12.59 4.66
N LEU A 48 3.49 -11.49 4.68
CA LEU A 48 4.77 -11.39 4.00
C LEU A 48 5.85 -12.04 4.86
N THR A 49 6.65 -12.91 4.25
CA THR A 49 7.76 -13.63 4.89
C THR A 49 9.12 -13.07 4.52
N GLU A 50 9.21 -12.40 3.36
CA GLU A 50 10.42 -11.74 2.91
C GLU A 50 10.06 -10.49 2.10
N CYS A 51 10.76 -9.40 2.39
CA CYS A 51 10.67 -8.16 1.61
C CYS A 51 12.08 -7.66 1.32
N LYS A 52 12.33 -7.28 0.07
CA LYS A 52 13.58 -6.67 -0.38
C LYS A 52 13.27 -5.44 -1.21
N ALA A 53 14.07 -4.38 -1.06
CA ALA A 53 13.90 -3.17 -1.86
C ALA A 53 15.24 -2.45 -2.02
N ASP A 54 15.56 -2.10 -3.25
CA ASP A 54 16.61 -1.16 -3.63
C ASP A 54 15.95 0.12 -4.14
N VAL A 55 15.66 1.04 -3.21
CA VAL A 55 14.78 2.20 -3.43
C VAL A 55 15.52 3.30 -4.18
N ARG A 56 15.64 3.12 -5.49
CA ARG A 56 16.21 4.07 -6.45
C ARG A 56 15.65 3.79 -7.83
N PRO A 57 15.64 4.75 -8.75
CA PRO A 57 15.26 4.48 -10.14
C PRO A 57 16.12 3.34 -10.74
N GLY A 58 15.47 2.34 -11.33
CA GLY A 58 16.12 1.11 -11.83
C GLY A 58 16.39 0.05 -10.75
N GLY A 59 16.20 0.36 -9.47
CA GLY A 59 16.32 -0.63 -8.38
C GLY A 59 15.21 -1.66 -8.42
N LYS A 60 15.48 -2.85 -7.88
CA LYS A 60 14.52 -3.97 -7.82
C LYS A 60 13.89 -4.06 -6.45
N TRP A 61 12.67 -4.55 -6.41
CA TRP A 61 11.99 -4.92 -5.17
C TRP A 61 11.29 -6.27 -5.33
N SER A 62 11.12 -6.97 -4.22
CA SER A 62 10.36 -8.22 -4.19
C SER A 62 9.73 -8.45 -2.82
N SER A 63 8.62 -9.15 -2.81
CA SER A 63 7.95 -9.63 -1.61
C SER A 63 7.53 -11.07 -1.80
N ILE A 64 7.82 -11.90 -0.81
CA ILE A 64 7.33 -13.28 -0.74
C ILE A 64 6.37 -13.36 0.43
N GLY A 65 5.26 -14.06 0.25
CA GLY A 65 4.26 -14.23 1.29
C GLY A 65 3.65 -15.62 1.29
N VAL A 66 2.87 -15.88 2.32
CA VAL A 66 2.12 -17.12 2.52
C VAL A 66 0.66 -16.78 2.77
N ASN A 67 -0.22 -17.38 1.97
CA ASN A 67 -1.67 -17.26 2.14
C ASN A 67 -2.15 -18.05 3.36
N ALA A 68 -3.38 -17.80 3.79
CA ALA A 68 -4.01 -18.50 4.91
C ALA A 68 -4.11 -20.03 4.70
N ASP A 69 -4.17 -20.49 3.45
CA ASP A 69 -4.18 -21.92 3.09
C ASP A 69 -2.79 -22.57 3.03
N GLY A 70 -1.72 -21.82 3.36
CA GLY A 70 -0.35 -22.28 3.33
C GLY A 70 0.36 -22.20 1.99
N THR A 71 -0.31 -21.77 0.92
CA THR A 71 0.32 -21.57 -0.39
C THR A 71 1.18 -20.32 -0.39
N SER A 72 2.33 -20.37 -1.08
CA SER A 72 3.23 -19.22 -1.24
C SER A 72 2.88 -18.39 -2.46
N PHE A 73 3.18 -17.11 -2.40
CA PHE A 73 3.12 -16.20 -3.54
C PHE A 73 4.32 -15.27 -3.55
N GLU A 74 4.61 -14.71 -4.70
CA GLU A 74 5.65 -13.72 -4.90
C GLU A 74 5.11 -12.56 -5.73
N VAL A 75 5.59 -11.36 -5.40
CA VAL A 75 5.38 -10.15 -6.20
C VAL A 75 6.72 -9.46 -6.34
N ASP A 76 7.07 -9.06 -7.52
CA ASP A 76 8.29 -8.32 -7.78
C ASP A 76 8.07 -7.13 -8.71
N GLY A 77 9.10 -6.34 -8.86
CA GLY A 77 9.08 -5.21 -9.77
C GLY A 77 10.37 -4.40 -9.76
N GLU A 78 10.30 -3.29 -10.48
CA GLU A 78 11.37 -2.31 -10.62
C GLU A 78 10.84 -0.92 -10.31
N TYR A 79 11.61 -0.12 -9.57
CA TYR A 79 11.30 1.28 -9.36
C TYR A 79 11.59 2.09 -10.63
N LEU A 80 10.58 2.80 -11.11
CA LEU A 80 10.66 3.66 -12.30
C LEU A 80 10.93 5.10 -11.92
N GLU A 81 10.25 5.60 -10.87
CA GLU A 81 10.44 6.94 -10.32
C GLU A 81 10.47 6.88 -8.80
N VAL A 82 11.40 7.61 -8.20
CA VAL A 82 11.55 7.74 -6.75
C VAL A 82 11.83 9.20 -6.42
N ASP A 83 10.86 9.89 -5.85
CA ASP A 83 10.96 11.30 -5.43
C ASP A 83 10.42 11.46 -4.00
N PRO A 84 11.25 11.13 -2.98
CA PRO A 84 10.82 11.20 -1.58
C PRO A 84 10.53 12.64 -1.13
N PRO A 85 9.52 12.86 -0.30
CA PRO A 85 8.52 11.91 0.20
C PRO A 85 7.22 11.94 -0.62
N ARG A 86 7.25 12.39 -1.87
CA ARG A 86 6.09 12.79 -2.67
C ARG A 86 5.59 11.73 -3.63
N LEU A 87 6.50 10.96 -4.24
CA LEU A 87 6.19 10.09 -5.38
C LEU A 87 7.01 8.81 -5.37
N LEU A 88 6.34 7.70 -5.65
CA LEU A 88 6.96 6.41 -5.90
C LEU A 88 6.20 5.72 -7.04
N VAL A 89 6.91 5.31 -8.09
CA VAL A 89 6.33 4.57 -9.22
C VAL A 89 7.14 3.30 -9.44
N HIS A 90 6.46 2.17 -9.55
CA HIS A 90 7.11 0.89 -9.78
C HIS A 90 6.23 -0.07 -10.58
N THR A 91 6.85 -1.03 -11.24
CA THR A 91 6.13 -2.15 -11.84
C THR A 91 5.66 -3.13 -10.77
N TRP A 92 4.66 -3.94 -11.10
CA TRP A 92 4.04 -4.90 -10.20
C TRP A 92 3.71 -6.18 -10.96
N ASN A 93 4.42 -7.26 -10.64
CA ASN A 93 4.31 -8.56 -11.32
C ASN A 93 3.95 -9.64 -10.30
N PRO A 94 2.66 -9.94 -10.08
CA PRO A 94 2.25 -10.98 -9.14
C PRO A 94 2.35 -12.38 -9.76
N SER A 95 2.76 -13.36 -8.95
CA SER A 95 2.90 -14.76 -9.39
C SER A 95 1.57 -15.50 -9.63
N TRP A 96 0.45 -14.96 -9.15
CA TRP A 96 -0.87 -15.59 -9.22
C TRP A 96 -1.74 -15.15 -10.40
N THR A 97 -1.26 -14.24 -11.20
CA THR A 97 -1.94 -13.80 -12.43
C THR A 97 -1.17 -14.25 -13.66
N HIS A 98 -1.82 -14.25 -14.83
CA HIS A 98 -1.09 -14.23 -16.09
C HIS A 98 -0.07 -13.10 -16.07
N PRO A 99 1.02 -13.17 -16.88
CA PRO A 99 2.00 -12.10 -16.92
C PRO A 99 1.40 -10.80 -17.43
N ILE A 100 0.68 -10.11 -16.55
CA ILE A 100 0.16 -8.77 -16.75
C ILE A 100 1.22 -7.82 -16.19
N LYS A 101 1.75 -6.96 -17.04
CA LYS A 101 2.62 -5.88 -16.57
C LYS A 101 1.75 -4.72 -16.11
N THR A 102 1.63 -4.55 -14.80
CA THR A 102 0.99 -3.39 -14.22
C THR A 102 2.01 -2.43 -13.63
N VAL A 103 1.62 -1.18 -13.51
CA VAL A 103 2.42 -0.12 -12.89
C VAL A 103 1.64 0.46 -11.73
N VAL A 104 2.29 0.57 -10.59
CA VAL A 104 1.75 1.18 -9.37
C VAL A 104 2.40 2.55 -9.18
N ARG A 105 1.55 3.56 -8.98
CA ARG A 105 1.94 4.93 -8.67
C ARG A 105 1.40 5.32 -7.31
N TRP A 106 2.29 5.71 -6.41
CA TRP A 106 1.98 6.24 -5.10
C TRP A 106 2.24 7.74 -5.09
N GLU A 107 1.26 8.51 -4.69
CA GLU A 107 1.39 9.95 -4.46
C GLU A 107 1.05 10.27 -3.01
N LEU A 108 1.91 11.07 -2.39
CA LEU A 108 1.78 11.48 -1.00
C LEU A 108 1.62 13.00 -0.96
N GLU A 109 0.38 13.44 -0.76
CA GLU A 109 0.06 14.87 -0.70
C GLU A 109 0.00 15.33 0.76
N PRO A 110 0.79 16.35 1.14
CA PRO A 110 0.68 16.89 2.49
C PRO A 110 -0.68 17.55 2.69
N GLN A 111 -1.30 17.26 3.85
CA GLN A 111 -2.58 17.83 4.26
C GLN A 111 -2.43 18.54 5.58
N SER A 112 -2.93 19.78 5.67
CA SER A 112 -2.98 20.50 6.95
C SER A 112 -4.12 19.93 7.80
N VAL A 113 -3.79 19.42 8.99
CA VAL A 113 -4.78 18.96 9.96
C VAL A 113 -5.01 20.03 10.99
N HIS A 114 -6.20 20.62 11.01
CA HIS A 114 -6.66 21.46 12.09
C HIS A 114 -7.37 20.60 13.13
N GLY A 115 -6.62 20.07 14.09
CA GLY A 115 -7.19 19.33 15.21
C GLY A 115 -7.98 20.25 16.13
N LEU A 116 -9.26 19.94 16.33
CA LEU A 116 -10.05 20.50 17.43
C LEU A 116 -9.62 19.79 18.72
N HIS A 117 -8.81 20.42 19.53
CA HIS A 117 -8.60 19.97 20.91
C HIS A 117 -9.67 20.63 21.78
N PRO A 118 -10.47 19.87 22.59
CA PRO A 118 -11.51 20.44 23.43
C PRO A 118 -11.01 21.46 24.46
N ASN A 119 -9.71 21.45 24.81
CA ASN A 119 -9.16 22.23 25.90
C ASN A 119 -7.77 22.85 25.61
N GLY A 120 -7.44 23.22 24.38
CA GLY A 120 -6.12 23.82 24.13
C GLY A 120 -5.94 24.48 22.76
N PRO A 121 -4.82 25.20 22.54
CA PRO A 121 -4.54 25.82 21.24
C PRO A 121 -4.42 24.76 20.16
N ARG A 122 -4.98 25.05 19.00
CA ARG A 122 -4.96 24.18 17.80
C ARG A 122 -3.51 23.84 17.44
N LYS A 123 -3.11 22.61 17.64
CA LYS A 123 -1.83 22.13 17.12
C LYS A 123 -2.03 21.79 15.64
N ALA A 124 -1.50 22.64 14.77
CA ALA A 124 -1.44 22.32 13.35
C ALA A 124 -0.52 21.11 13.17
N GLY A 125 -1.08 19.98 12.77
CA GLY A 125 -0.33 18.80 12.39
C GLY A 125 -0.31 18.66 10.87
N THR A 126 0.74 18.04 10.32
CA THR A 126 0.79 17.67 8.90
C THR A 126 0.35 16.23 8.76
N GLY A 127 -0.73 16.01 8.03
CA GLY A 127 -1.18 14.69 7.59
C GLY A 127 -0.79 14.43 6.14
N THR A 128 -1.15 13.27 5.64
CA THR A 128 -0.88 12.84 4.26
C THR A 128 -2.14 12.28 3.65
N LEU A 129 -2.52 12.77 2.46
CA LEU A 129 -3.42 12.05 1.59
C LEU A 129 -2.57 11.09 0.74
N LEU A 130 -2.64 9.81 1.06
CA LEU A 130 -1.96 8.75 0.32
C LEU A 130 -2.88 8.26 -0.80
N LYS A 131 -2.39 8.38 -2.03
CA LYS A 131 -3.08 7.91 -3.23
C LYS A 131 -2.29 6.78 -3.86
N VAL A 132 -2.99 5.77 -4.34
CA VAL A 132 -2.41 4.68 -5.14
C VAL A 132 -3.19 4.52 -6.43
N ARG A 133 -2.48 4.36 -7.54
CA ARG A 133 -3.04 4.03 -8.84
C ARG A 133 -2.27 2.86 -9.41
N GLN A 134 -2.97 1.79 -9.75
CA GLN A 134 -2.40 0.65 -10.46
C GLN A 134 -3.09 0.51 -11.80
N GLU A 135 -2.34 0.52 -12.88
CA GLU A 135 -2.87 0.45 -14.24
C GLU A 135 -2.18 -0.62 -15.08
N GLY A 136 -2.84 -1.05 -16.14
CA GLY A 136 -2.40 -2.15 -17.00
C GLY A 136 -3.32 -3.37 -16.94
N PHE A 137 -4.56 -3.20 -16.44
CA PHE A 137 -5.55 -4.28 -16.33
C PHE A 137 -6.46 -4.44 -17.55
N ALA A 138 -6.21 -3.70 -18.65
CA ALA A 138 -7.06 -3.77 -19.83
C ALA A 138 -7.23 -5.22 -20.31
N GLY A 139 -8.49 -5.67 -20.41
CA GLY A 139 -8.82 -7.05 -20.77
C GLY A 139 -8.81 -8.06 -19.62
N GLU A 140 -8.52 -7.64 -18.39
CA GLU A 140 -8.42 -8.50 -17.20
C GLU A 140 -9.28 -8.00 -16.03
N PRO A 141 -10.62 -7.93 -16.18
CA PRO A 141 -11.51 -7.34 -15.16
C PRO A 141 -11.48 -8.08 -13.83
N ALA A 142 -11.26 -9.39 -13.83
CA ALA A 142 -11.16 -10.19 -12.61
C ALA A 142 -9.90 -9.83 -11.82
N ALA A 143 -8.78 -9.58 -12.50
CA ALA A 143 -7.54 -9.13 -11.88
C ALA A 143 -7.70 -7.72 -11.28
N ALA A 144 -8.33 -6.80 -12.00
CA ALA A 144 -8.64 -5.46 -11.50
C ALA A 144 -9.50 -5.51 -10.24
N ALA A 145 -10.55 -6.33 -10.24
CA ALA A 145 -11.45 -6.49 -9.09
C ALA A 145 -10.72 -7.08 -7.87
N GLY A 146 -9.84 -8.06 -8.07
CA GLY A 146 -9.02 -8.64 -6.99
C GLY A 146 -8.07 -7.63 -6.38
N HIS A 147 -7.37 -6.85 -7.20
CA HIS A 147 -6.46 -5.81 -6.73
C HIS A 147 -7.20 -4.67 -6.03
N ALA A 148 -8.40 -4.30 -6.49
CA ALA A 148 -9.22 -3.29 -5.81
C ALA A 148 -9.57 -3.70 -4.37
N LYS A 149 -9.94 -4.96 -4.16
CA LYS A 149 -10.17 -5.51 -2.81
C LYS A 149 -8.88 -5.48 -1.97
N GLY A 150 -7.76 -5.88 -2.57
CA GLY A 150 -6.46 -5.86 -1.92
C GLY A 150 -6.03 -4.46 -1.50
N TRP A 151 -6.15 -3.47 -2.37
CA TRP A 151 -5.79 -2.08 -2.06
C TRP A 151 -6.60 -1.49 -0.92
N LYS A 152 -7.87 -1.84 -0.82
CA LYS A 152 -8.70 -1.39 0.31
C LYS A 152 -8.15 -1.86 1.65
N LEU A 153 -7.69 -3.10 1.71
CA LEU A 153 -7.05 -3.67 2.90
C LEU A 153 -5.68 -3.03 3.15
N VAL A 154 -4.82 -2.99 2.14
CA VAL A 154 -3.44 -2.48 2.24
C VAL A 154 -3.41 -1.04 2.72
N LEU A 155 -4.23 -0.16 2.16
CA LEU A 155 -4.32 1.24 2.60
C LEU A 155 -4.76 1.36 4.06
N GLY A 156 -5.73 0.55 4.49
CA GLY A 156 -6.16 0.49 5.89
C GLY A 156 -5.07 -0.02 6.83
N TRP A 157 -4.33 -1.03 6.43
CA TRP A 157 -3.20 -1.55 7.21
C TRP A 157 -2.05 -0.54 7.33
N ALA A 158 -1.74 0.17 6.24
CA ALA A 158 -0.73 1.22 6.26
C ALA A 158 -1.11 2.35 7.23
N GLN A 159 -2.36 2.81 7.20
CA GLN A 159 -2.87 3.81 8.14
C GLN A 159 -2.74 3.33 9.59
N ALA A 160 -3.21 2.13 9.90
CA ALA A 160 -3.18 1.58 11.26
C ALA A 160 -1.75 1.41 11.79
N PHE A 161 -0.82 0.99 10.93
CA PHE A 161 0.59 0.89 11.28
C PHE A 161 1.21 2.25 11.58
N VAL A 162 1.02 3.22 10.69
CA VAL A 162 1.64 4.55 10.84
C VAL A 162 1.05 5.33 12.02
N GLU A 163 -0.26 5.26 12.20
CA GLU A 163 -0.94 6.02 13.27
C GLU A 163 -0.90 5.36 14.63
N LYS A 164 -0.94 4.02 14.68
CA LYS A 164 -1.13 3.25 15.93
C LYS A 164 -0.03 2.22 16.21
N GLY A 165 0.91 2.02 15.27
CA GLY A 165 1.91 0.97 15.37
C GLY A 165 1.35 -0.46 15.23
N GLU A 166 0.15 -0.61 14.66
CA GLU A 166 -0.49 -1.90 14.47
C GLU A 166 0.26 -2.73 13.42
N THR A 167 0.56 -3.96 13.75
CA THR A 167 1.28 -4.90 12.87
C THR A 167 0.42 -6.12 12.57
N VAL A 168 0.88 -7.00 11.69
CA VAL A 168 0.23 -8.29 11.42
C VAL A 168 0.05 -9.09 12.72
N ASP A 169 1.05 -9.06 13.62
CA ASP A 169 1.02 -9.80 14.88
C ASP A 169 0.06 -9.22 15.93
N THR A 170 -0.26 -7.93 15.85
CA THR A 170 -1.17 -7.26 16.81
C THR A 170 -2.59 -7.07 16.26
N ARG A 171 -2.78 -7.31 14.97
CA ARG A 171 -4.08 -7.19 14.29
C ARG A 171 -4.93 -8.43 14.54
N GLU A 172 -6.21 -8.25 14.78
CA GLU A 172 -7.14 -9.39 14.94
C GLU A 172 -7.16 -10.24 13.66
N ALA A 173 -7.06 -11.56 13.83
CA ALA A 173 -7.15 -12.49 12.72
C ALA A 173 -8.59 -12.49 12.16
N ILE A 174 -8.69 -12.59 10.84
CA ILE A 174 -9.99 -12.82 10.19
C ILE A 174 -10.30 -14.32 10.32
N SER A 175 -11.35 -14.62 11.06
CA SER A 175 -11.90 -15.97 11.12
C SER A 175 -12.51 -16.35 9.77
N ALA A 176 -12.18 -17.53 9.31
CA ALA A 176 -12.76 -18.11 8.10
C ALA A 176 -14.27 -18.39 8.30
#